data_c8bbdff3382bfc18d3c8f772c39251e2
#
_entry.id   c8bbdff3382bfc18d3c8f772c39251e2
#
_cell.length_a   1.000
_cell.length_b   1.000
_cell.length_c   1.000
_cell.angle_alpha   90.00
_cell.angle_beta   90.00
_cell.angle_gamma   90.00
#
_symmetry.space_group_name_H-M   'P 1'
#
loop_
_entity.id
_entity.type
_entity.pdbx_description
1 polymer ?
#
loop_
_entity_poly.entity_id
_entity_poly.type
_entity_poly.pdbx_seq_one_letter_code
_entity_poly.pdbx_strand_id
1 'polypeptide(L)'
;MNILKAVNLRKIYGQGETEVRALDGINLEVEKGEFVAIVGTSGSGKSTLLHIIGGLDNPTSGQVIVDGQNLSHMTDEELTIFRRRNIGFVFQQYNLVPMLNVWENIVLPVKLDGKKIEKGYVNEIIDTLSIRTKLENLPSALSGGQQQRVAIARALAAKPAILLADVN
;
A
#
# COMPACT_ATOMS: atom_id res chain seq x y z
N MET A 1 -18.57 -6.09 -8.30
CA MET A 1 -18.02 -7.01 -7.27
C MET A 1 -16.99 -6.23 -6.47
N ASN A 2 -17.25 -6.06 -5.17
CA ASN A 2 -16.39 -5.25 -4.32
C ASN A 2 -15.03 -5.91 -4.12
N ILE A 3 -13.97 -5.18 -4.50
CA ILE A 3 -12.57 -5.61 -4.27
C ILE A 3 -12.11 -5.28 -2.85
N LEU A 4 -12.70 -4.23 -2.25
CA LEU A 4 -12.45 -3.79 -0.90
C LEU A 4 -13.77 -3.53 -0.18
N LYS A 5 -13.87 -3.99 1.06
CA LYS A 5 -14.97 -3.66 1.95
C LYS A 5 -14.45 -3.43 3.36
N ALA A 6 -14.71 -2.24 3.90
CA ALA A 6 -14.48 -1.89 5.29
C ALA A 6 -15.85 -1.77 5.97
N VAL A 7 -16.02 -2.43 7.12
CA VAL A 7 -17.29 -2.48 7.83
C VAL A 7 -17.11 -2.02 9.27
N ASN A 8 -17.77 -0.91 9.60
CA ASN A 8 -17.80 -0.34 10.95
C ASN A 8 -16.40 -0.22 11.59
N LEU A 9 -15.41 0.21 10.79
CA LEU A 9 -14.03 0.33 11.27
C LEU A 9 -13.91 1.38 12.35
N ARG A 10 -13.31 1.00 13.46
CA ARG A 10 -12.92 1.90 14.55
C ARG A 10 -11.46 1.71 14.88
N LYS A 11 -10.78 2.82 15.15
CA LYS A 11 -9.43 2.84 15.66
C LYS A 11 -9.32 3.88 16.76
N ILE A 12 -8.97 3.39 17.94
CA ILE A 12 -8.81 4.20 19.14
C ILE A 12 -7.38 4.02 19.62
N TYR A 13 -6.67 5.12 19.79
CA TYR A 13 -5.34 5.17 20.40
C TYR A 13 -5.43 5.75 21.81
N GLY A 14 -4.54 5.32 22.70
CA GLY A 14 -4.52 5.78 24.09
C GLY A 14 -5.61 5.17 24.97
N GLN A 15 -5.71 5.66 26.19
CA GLN A 15 -6.73 5.27 27.17
C GLN A 15 -7.12 6.46 28.06
N GLY A 16 -8.37 6.50 28.50
CA GLY A 16 -8.86 7.54 29.40
C GLY A 16 -8.77 8.94 28.80
N GLU A 17 -8.12 9.88 29.50
CA GLU A 17 -7.99 11.27 29.05
C GLU A 17 -7.12 11.46 27.79
N THR A 18 -6.32 10.46 27.41
CA THR A 18 -5.48 10.51 26.21
C THR A 18 -6.09 9.76 25.03
N GLU A 19 -7.36 9.35 25.14
CA GLU A 19 -8.06 8.62 24.08
C GLU A 19 -8.23 9.48 22.83
N VAL A 20 -7.77 8.97 21.69
CA VAL A 20 -7.97 9.58 20.37
C VAL A 20 -8.69 8.58 19.47
N ARG A 21 -9.89 8.95 19.02
CA ARG A 21 -10.67 8.18 18.05
C ARG A 21 -10.27 8.57 16.64
N ALA A 22 -9.27 7.90 16.10
CA ALA A 22 -8.78 8.15 14.75
C ALA A 22 -9.78 7.72 13.68
N LEU A 23 -10.51 6.62 13.92
CA LEU A 23 -11.63 6.16 13.10
C LEU A 23 -12.80 5.83 14.01
N ASP A 24 -14.02 6.23 13.64
CA ASP A 24 -15.23 5.98 14.41
C ASP A 24 -16.39 5.51 13.52
N GLY A 25 -16.40 4.21 13.23
CA GLY A 25 -17.47 3.55 12.49
C GLY A 25 -17.45 3.77 10.98
N ILE A 26 -16.26 3.78 10.38
CA ILE A 26 -16.09 3.98 8.92
C ILE A 26 -16.59 2.76 8.15
N ASN A 27 -17.41 3.03 7.13
CA ASN A 27 -17.84 2.06 6.13
C ASN A 27 -17.35 2.53 4.74
N LEU A 28 -16.73 1.62 3.98
CA LEU A 28 -16.24 1.90 2.64
C LEU A 28 -16.38 0.65 1.79
N GLU A 29 -16.89 0.79 0.59
CA GLU A 29 -16.91 -0.26 -0.43
C GLU A 29 -16.28 0.29 -1.71
N VAL A 30 -15.40 -0.48 -2.33
CA VAL A 30 -14.73 -0.13 -3.58
C VAL A 30 -14.85 -1.30 -4.55
N GLU A 31 -15.29 -1.01 -5.76
CA GLU A 31 -15.40 -2.01 -6.81
C GLU A 31 -14.07 -2.24 -7.54
N LYS A 32 -13.94 -3.39 -8.17
CA LYS A 32 -12.75 -3.70 -8.96
C LYS A 32 -12.61 -2.73 -10.12
N GLY A 33 -11.43 -2.10 -10.23
CA GLY A 33 -11.11 -1.11 -11.26
C GLY A 33 -11.57 0.32 -10.93
N GLU A 34 -12.19 0.52 -9.76
CA GLU A 34 -12.59 1.85 -9.30
C GLU A 34 -11.38 2.64 -8.78
N PHE A 35 -11.39 3.95 -9.04
CA PHE A 35 -10.45 4.91 -8.46
C PHE A 35 -11.16 5.76 -7.42
N VAL A 36 -10.68 5.71 -6.18
CA VAL A 36 -11.28 6.41 -5.03
C VAL A 36 -10.29 7.39 -4.43
N ALA A 37 -10.70 8.64 -4.23
CA ALA A 37 -9.92 9.63 -3.50
C ALA A 37 -10.51 9.85 -2.10
N ILE A 38 -9.69 9.65 -1.06
CA ILE A 38 -10.05 9.92 0.33
C ILE A 38 -9.54 11.33 0.67
N VAL A 39 -10.44 12.26 0.88
CA VAL A 39 -10.12 13.68 1.15
C VAL A 39 -10.54 14.07 2.57
N GLY A 40 -9.82 15.01 3.15
CA GLY A 40 -10.09 15.51 4.49
C GLY A 40 -8.95 16.37 5.03
N THR A 41 -9.18 17.07 6.11
CA THR A 41 -8.16 17.88 6.79
C THR A 41 -7.02 17.03 7.36
N SER A 42 -5.87 17.65 7.65
CA SER A 42 -4.78 16.96 8.37
C SER A 42 -5.28 16.42 9.72
N GLY A 43 -4.89 15.21 10.08
CA GLY A 43 -5.33 14.56 11.32
C GLY A 43 -6.74 13.96 11.28
N SER A 44 -7.42 13.94 10.13
CA SER A 44 -8.76 13.35 9.99
C SER A 44 -8.80 11.82 9.90
N GLY A 45 -7.67 11.13 10.08
CA GLY A 45 -7.61 9.66 10.08
C GLY A 45 -7.37 9.00 8.71
N LYS A 46 -7.09 9.76 7.65
CA LYS A 46 -6.88 9.20 6.28
C LYS A 46 -5.76 8.16 6.23
N SER A 47 -4.57 8.51 6.72
CA SER A 47 -3.43 7.58 6.78
C SER A 47 -3.72 6.38 7.67
N THR A 48 -4.40 6.57 8.80
CA THR A 48 -4.84 5.49 9.68
C THR A 48 -5.76 4.52 8.93
N LEU A 49 -6.73 5.04 8.18
CA LEU A 49 -7.64 4.24 7.36
C LEU A 49 -6.85 3.43 6.31
N LEU A 50 -5.95 4.08 5.58
CA LEU A 50 -5.13 3.39 4.58
C LEU A 50 -4.23 2.31 5.20
N HIS A 51 -3.63 2.56 6.36
CA HIS A 51 -2.80 1.58 7.07
C HIS A 51 -3.62 0.37 7.52
N ILE A 52 -4.84 0.57 8.02
CA ILE A 52 -5.72 -0.53 8.44
C ILE A 52 -6.20 -1.34 7.22
N ILE A 53 -6.64 -0.66 6.15
CA ILE A 53 -7.03 -1.31 4.89
C ILE A 53 -5.84 -2.09 4.30
N GLY A 54 -4.65 -1.53 4.39
CA GLY A 54 -3.41 -2.16 3.93
C GLY A 54 -2.88 -3.28 4.85
N GLY A 55 -3.55 -3.55 5.98
CA GLY A 55 -3.09 -4.55 6.95
C GLY A 55 -1.77 -4.19 7.61
N LEU A 56 -1.40 -2.91 7.66
CA LEU A 56 -0.20 -2.40 8.35
C LEU A 56 -0.49 -2.08 9.82
N ASP A 57 -1.75 -1.87 10.16
CA ASP A 57 -2.24 -1.69 11.52
C ASP A 57 -3.56 -2.44 11.70
N ASN A 58 -3.89 -2.81 12.93
CA ASN A 58 -5.12 -3.51 13.26
C ASN A 58 -6.21 -2.53 13.71
N PRO A 59 -7.46 -2.69 13.30
CA PRO A 59 -8.56 -1.93 13.84
C PRO A 59 -8.81 -2.30 15.32
N THR A 60 -9.33 -1.35 16.11
CA THR A 60 -9.85 -1.64 17.44
C THR A 60 -11.11 -2.50 17.36
N SER A 61 -11.96 -2.24 16.35
CA SER A 61 -13.11 -3.07 15.99
C SER A 61 -13.51 -2.84 14.53
N GLY A 62 -14.39 -3.70 14.02
CA GLY A 62 -14.80 -3.72 12.62
C GLY A 62 -14.00 -4.71 11.79
N GLN A 63 -14.21 -4.70 10.48
CA GLN A 63 -13.64 -5.70 9.57
C GLN A 63 -13.14 -5.04 8.29
N VAL A 64 -12.05 -5.60 7.74
CA VAL A 64 -11.54 -5.27 6.40
C VAL A 64 -11.52 -6.54 5.56
N ILE A 65 -12.16 -6.48 4.41
CA ILE A 65 -12.22 -7.58 3.45
C ILE A 65 -11.60 -7.07 2.14
N VAL A 66 -10.57 -7.76 1.67
CA VAL A 66 -9.88 -7.45 0.39
C VAL A 66 -9.89 -8.72 -0.44
N ASP A 67 -10.34 -8.60 -1.68
CA ASP A 67 -10.47 -9.71 -2.63
C ASP A 67 -11.16 -10.95 -2.01
N GLY A 68 -12.23 -10.70 -1.27
CA GLY A 68 -13.03 -11.72 -0.59
C GLY A 68 -12.42 -12.30 0.70
N GLN A 69 -11.23 -11.87 1.10
CA GLN A 69 -10.55 -12.37 2.29
C GLN A 69 -10.62 -11.36 3.44
N ASN A 70 -11.05 -11.80 4.62
CA ASN A 70 -11.16 -10.95 5.81
C ASN A 70 -9.80 -10.88 6.53
N LEU A 71 -9.16 -9.70 6.48
CA LEU A 71 -7.85 -9.47 7.07
C LEU A 71 -7.87 -9.58 8.60
N SER A 72 -9.00 -9.28 9.24
CA SER A 72 -9.13 -9.31 10.70
C SER A 72 -9.07 -10.72 11.31
N HIS A 73 -9.17 -11.75 10.49
CA HIS A 73 -9.12 -13.15 10.92
C HIS A 73 -7.78 -13.82 10.59
N MET A 74 -6.85 -13.10 9.97
CA MET A 74 -5.54 -13.62 9.60
C MET A 74 -4.55 -13.52 10.77
N THR A 75 -3.69 -14.51 10.88
CA THR A 75 -2.49 -14.45 11.72
C THR A 75 -1.50 -13.42 11.14
N ASP A 76 -0.53 -12.97 11.91
CA ASP A 76 0.49 -12.02 11.44
C ASP A 76 1.28 -12.57 10.24
N GLU A 77 1.54 -13.87 10.22
CA GLU A 77 2.23 -14.53 9.10
C GLU A 77 1.35 -14.54 7.83
N GLU A 78 0.10 -14.95 7.95
CA GLU A 78 -0.87 -14.95 6.84
C GLU A 78 -1.08 -13.53 6.30
N LEU A 79 -1.22 -12.54 7.18
CA LEU A 79 -1.39 -11.14 6.81
C LEU A 79 -0.14 -10.60 6.09
N THR A 80 1.06 -10.99 6.50
CA THR A 80 2.31 -10.60 5.85
C THR A 80 2.41 -11.17 4.44
N ILE A 81 2.04 -12.44 4.26
CA ILE A 81 1.99 -13.08 2.94
C ILE A 81 0.91 -12.44 2.07
N PHE A 82 -0.28 -12.21 2.64
CA PHE A 82 -1.40 -11.60 1.92
C PHE A 82 -1.05 -10.20 1.41
N ARG A 83 -0.47 -9.33 2.26
CA ARG A 83 -0.03 -7.99 1.87
C ARG A 83 0.93 -8.02 0.69
N ARG A 84 1.96 -8.84 0.78
CA ARG A 84 2.98 -8.97 -0.28
C ARG A 84 2.38 -9.30 -1.64
N ARG A 85 1.31 -10.08 -1.66
CA ARG A 85 0.68 -10.60 -2.88
C ARG A 85 -0.46 -9.75 -3.42
N ASN A 86 -1.19 -9.09 -2.54
CA ASN A 86 -2.49 -8.50 -2.87
C ASN A 86 -2.56 -6.99 -2.67
N ILE A 87 -1.62 -6.39 -1.93
CA ILE A 87 -1.67 -4.97 -1.58
C ILE A 87 -0.40 -4.27 -2.05
N GLY A 88 -0.54 -3.33 -2.99
CA GLY A 88 0.50 -2.36 -3.31
C GLY A 88 0.34 -1.15 -2.40
N PHE A 89 1.43 -0.70 -1.78
CA PHE A 89 1.39 0.49 -0.94
C PHE A 89 2.46 1.50 -1.37
N VAL A 90 2.03 2.74 -1.62
CA VAL A 90 2.89 3.89 -1.87
C VAL A 90 2.86 4.77 -0.63
N PHE A 91 3.96 4.83 0.09
CA PHE A 91 4.10 5.63 1.32
C PHE A 91 4.46 7.08 1.00
N GLN A 92 4.06 7.99 1.88
CA GLN A 92 4.39 9.41 1.79
C GLN A 92 5.92 9.66 1.71
N GLN A 93 6.72 8.90 2.42
CA GLN A 93 8.18 8.98 2.41
C GLN A 93 8.86 7.99 1.45
N TYR A 94 8.10 7.41 0.51
CA TYR A 94 8.51 6.44 -0.51
C TYR A 94 9.10 5.13 0.03
N ASN A 95 9.79 5.12 1.15
CA ASN A 95 10.40 3.96 1.82
C ASN A 95 11.19 3.05 0.86
N LEU A 96 11.98 3.65 -0.04
CA LEU A 96 12.90 2.90 -0.88
C LEU A 96 14.05 2.36 -0.05
N VAL A 97 14.52 1.17 -0.37
CA VAL A 97 15.70 0.57 0.27
C VAL A 97 16.94 1.27 -0.26
N PRO A 98 17.68 2.04 0.57
CA PRO A 98 18.72 2.95 0.09
C PRO A 98 19.94 2.24 -0.51
N MET A 99 20.18 0.99 -0.16
CA MET A 99 21.30 0.17 -0.66
C MET A 99 20.98 -0.57 -1.96
N LEU A 100 19.72 -0.55 -2.42
CA LEU A 100 19.28 -1.16 -3.65
C LEU A 100 19.12 -0.11 -4.73
N ASN A 101 19.49 -0.44 -5.97
CA ASN A 101 19.22 0.43 -7.11
C ASN A 101 17.72 0.47 -7.45
N VAL A 102 17.34 1.28 -8.42
CA VAL A 102 15.94 1.46 -8.83
C VAL A 102 15.32 0.13 -9.28
N TRP A 103 16.00 -0.63 -10.14
CA TRP A 103 15.50 -1.93 -10.60
C TRP A 103 15.27 -2.89 -9.44
N GLU A 104 16.24 -3.00 -8.55
CA GLU A 104 16.17 -3.87 -7.38
C GLU A 104 15.03 -3.49 -6.44
N ASN A 105 14.81 -2.19 -6.20
CA ASN A 105 13.66 -1.70 -5.43
C ASN A 105 12.34 -2.10 -6.08
N ILE A 106 12.20 -1.93 -7.41
CA ILE A 106 10.96 -2.23 -8.14
C ILE A 106 10.60 -3.72 -8.03
N VAL A 107 11.56 -4.61 -8.22
CA VAL A 107 11.31 -6.06 -8.25
C VAL A 107 11.36 -6.72 -6.87
N LEU A 108 11.71 -5.99 -5.82
CA LEU A 108 11.87 -6.52 -4.47
C LEU A 108 10.67 -7.32 -3.97
N PRO A 109 9.42 -6.84 -4.06
CA PRO A 109 8.26 -7.59 -3.56
C PRO A 109 8.08 -8.94 -4.29
N VAL A 110 8.35 -8.96 -5.60
CA VAL A 110 8.24 -10.17 -6.42
C VAL A 110 9.30 -11.20 -6.02
N LYS A 111 10.55 -10.73 -5.80
CA LYS A 111 11.65 -11.59 -5.33
C LYS A 111 11.40 -12.16 -3.94
N LEU A 112 10.89 -11.33 -3.01
CA LEU A 112 10.56 -11.76 -1.64
C LEU A 112 9.45 -12.81 -1.59
N ASP A 113 8.55 -12.82 -2.59
CA ASP A 113 7.51 -13.85 -2.73
C ASP A 113 8.01 -15.10 -3.49
N GLY A 114 9.28 -15.14 -3.87
CA GLY A 114 9.87 -16.27 -4.61
C GLY A 114 9.34 -16.42 -6.04
N LYS A 115 8.62 -15.42 -6.56
CA LYS A 115 8.03 -15.46 -7.90
C LYS A 115 9.04 -15.05 -8.98
N LYS A 116 8.79 -15.55 -10.18
CA LYS A 116 9.53 -15.11 -11.37
C LYS A 116 9.09 -13.70 -11.77
N ILE A 117 10.07 -12.85 -12.06
CA ILE A 117 9.82 -11.50 -12.54
C ILE A 117 9.29 -11.56 -13.98
N GLU A 118 8.09 -11.05 -14.19
CA GLU A 118 7.51 -10.86 -15.52
C GLU A 118 8.12 -9.61 -16.17
N LYS A 119 9.27 -9.78 -16.81
CA LYS A 119 10.05 -8.65 -17.35
C LYS A 119 9.26 -7.77 -18.31
N GLY A 120 8.39 -8.33 -19.14
CA GLY A 120 7.55 -7.56 -20.06
C GLY A 120 6.65 -6.57 -19.33
N TYR A 121 5.91 -7.05 -18.33
CA TYR A 121 5.03 -6.24 -17.52
C TYR A 121 5.78 -5.15 -16.71
N VAL A 122 6.88 -5.54 -16.06
CA VAL A 122 7.69 -4.58 -15.29
C VAL A 122 8.30 -3.51 -16.21
N ASN A 123 8.75 -3.89 -17.41
CA ASN A 123 9.26 -2.92 -18.38
C ASN A 123 8.19 -1.94 -18.87
N GLU A 124 6.96 -2.38 -19.05
CA GLU A 124 5.83 -1.50 -19.40
C GLU A 124 5.57 -0.45 -18.31
N ILE A 125 5.59 -0.86 -17.03
CA ILE A 125 5.49 0.06 -15.90
C ILE A 125 6.64 1.08 -15.92
N ILE A 126 7.88 0.63 -16.09
CA ILE A 126 9.08 1.47 -16.13
C ILE A 126 8.98 2.51 -17.23
N ASP A 127 8.52 2.14 -18.41
CA ASP A 127 8.36 3.05 -19.55
C ASP A 127 7.23 4.05 -19.30
N THR A 128 6.09 3.58 -18.81
CA THR A 128 4.94 4.42 -18.46
C THR A 128 5.33 5.49 -17.43
N LEU A 129 6.16 5.15 -16.45
CA LEU A 129 6.62 6.06 -15.40
C LEU A 129 7.89 6.86 -15.79
N SER A 130 8.42 6.64 -17.01
CA SER A 130 9.60 7.35 -17.53
C SER A 130 10.84 7.28 -16.61
N ILE A 131 11.12 6.10 -16.05
CA ILE A 131 12.26 5.88 -15.13
C ILE A 131 13.33 4.95 -15.70
N ARG A 132 13.23 4.54 -16.96
CA ARG A 132 14.15 3.58 -17.60
C ARG A 132 15.62 4.00 -17.50
N THR A 133 15.94 5.27 -17.68
CA THR A 133 17.32 5.78 -17.63
C THR A 133 17.91 5.80 -16.21
N LYS A 134 17.13 5.48 -15.20
CA LYS A 134 17.50 5.54 -13.78
C LYS A 134 17.64 4.17 -13.11
N LEU A 135 17.48 3.07 -13.84
CA LEU A 135 17.40 1.73 -13.26
C LEU A 135 18.59 1.32 -12.40
N GLU A 136 19.80 1.79 -12.77
CA GLU A 136 21.04 1.49 -12.04
C GLU A 136 21.36 2.50 -10.93
N ASN A 137 20.59 3.59 -10.82
CA ASN A 137 20.81 4.62 -9.81
C ASN A 137 20.35 4.14 -8.43
N LEU A 138 21.04 4.61 -7.38
CA LEU A 138 20.56 4.48 -6.00
C LEU A 138 19.49 5.55 -5.70
N PRO A 139 18.62 5.33 -4.72
CA PRO A 139 17.59 6.30 -4.33
C PRO A 139 18.15 7.70 -4.01
N SER A 140 19.33 7.78 -3.42
CA SER A 140 20.01 9.06 -3.10
C SER A 140 20.36 9.93 -4.32
N ALA A 141 20.45 9.33 -5.51
CA ALA A 141 20.73 10.03 -6.77
C ALA A 141 19.45 10.47 -7.51
N LEU A 142 18.28 10.30 -6.90
CA LEU A 142 16.98 10.60 -7.49
C LEU A 142 16.36 11.85 -6.86
N SER A 143 15.64 12.64 -7.66
CA SER A 143 14.71 13.64 -7.14
C SER A 143 13.54 13.01 -6.39
N GLY A 144 12.84 13.78 -5.55
CA GLY A 144 11.65 13.29 -4.84
C GLY A 144 10.59 12.72 -5.78
N GLY A 145 10.31 13.41 -6.90
CA GLY A 145 9.37 12.91 -7.91
C GLY A 145 9.83 11.62 -8.60
N GLN A 146 11.13 11.43 -8.81
CA GLN A 146 11.68 10.19 -9.33
C GLN A 146 11.57 9.06 -8.30
N GLN A 147 11.87 9.33 -7.03
CA GLN A 147 11.68 8.35 -5.94
C GLN A 147 10.23 7.92 -5.82
N GLN A 148 9.27 8.86 -5.93
CA GLN A 148 7.85 8.56 -5.93
C GLN A 148 7.45 7.62 -7.08
N ARG A 149 7.94 7.88 -8.30
CA ARG A 149 7.68 7.00 -9.46
C ARG A 149 8.26 5.61 -9.26
N VAL A 150 9.44 5.48 -8.66
CA VAL A 150 10.02 4.17 -8.30
C VAL A 150 9.17 3.46 -7.26
N ALA A 151 8.67 4.16 -6.23
CA ALA A 151 7.77 3.60 -5.23
C ALA A 151 6.44 3.10 -5.85
N ILE A 152 5.89 3.84 -6.81
CA ILE A 152 4.70 3.43 -7.58
C ILE A 152 5.01 2.17 -8.41
N ALA A 153 6.14 2.16 -9.12
CA ALA A 153 6.56 0.99 -9.91
C ALA A 153 6.72 -0.26 -9.05
N ARG A 154 7.34 -0.12 -7.88
CA ARG A 154 7.49 -1.21 -6.89
C ARG A 154 6.14 -1.74 -6.43
N ALA A 155 5.21 -0.84 -6.10
CA ALA A 155 3.88 -1.23 -5.65
C ALA A 155 3.09 -2.00 -6.73
N LEU A 156 3.25 -1.63 -8.01
CA LEU A 156 2.59 -2.27 -9.14
C LEU A 156 3.24 -3.58 -9.59
N ALA A 157 4.55 -3.75 -9.37
CA ALA A 157 5.32 -4.89 -9.90
C ALA A 157 4.80 -6.25 -9.45
N ALA A 158 4.21 -6.34 -8.26
CA ALA A 158 3.62 -7.57 -7.72
C ALA A 158 2.21 -7.86 -8.25
N LYS A 159 1.63 -7.02 -9.11
CA LYS A 159 0.24 -7.11 -9.62
C LYS A 159 -0.78 -7.20 -8.47
N PRO A 160 -0.82 -6.22 -7.56
CA PRO A 160 -1.68 -6.27 -6.40
C PRO A 160 -3.17 -6.19 -6.81
N ALA A 161 -4.06 -6.73 -5.94
CA ALA A 161 -5.50 -6.61 -6.09
C ALA A 161 -5.96 -5.16 -5.84
N ILE A 162 -5.32 -4.46 -4.90
CA ILE A 162 -5.55 -3.04 -4.61
C ILE A 162 -4.22 -2.29 -4.51
N LEU A 163 -4.26 -1.02 -4.92
CA LEU A 163 -3.16 -0.06 -4.75
C LEU A 163 -3.61 1.02 -3.78
N LEU A 164 -2.88 1.19 -2.68
CA LEU A 164 -3.09 2.24 -1.69
C LEU A 164 -1.98 3.28 -1.82
N ALA A 165 -2.34 4.55 -1.88
CA ALA A 165 -1.37 5.64 -1.95
C ALA A 165 -1.65 6.67 -0.85
N ASP A 166 -0.72 6.79 0.09
CA ASP A 166 -0.72 7.83 1.11
C ASP A 166 0.17 8.96 0.60
N VAL A 167 -0.44 9.90 -0.11
CA VAL A 167 0.23 11.04 -0.74
C VAL A 167 -0.38 12.34 -0.23
N ASN A 168 0.46 13.35 -0.02
CA ASN A 168 0.03 14.71 0.30
C ASN A 168 -0.15 15.53 -0.97
#